data_d251eaf4d7deae7466ede2e94fdb63b0
#
_entry.id   d251eaf4d7deae7466ede2e94fdb63b0
#
_cell.length_a   1.000
_cell.length_b   1.000
_cell.length_c   1.000
_cell.angle_alpha   90.00
_cell.angle_beta   90.00
_cell.angle_gamma   90.00
#
_symmetry.space_group_name_H-M   'P 1'
#
loop_
_entity.id
_entity.type
_entity.pdbx_description
1 polymer ?
#
loop_
_entity_poly.entity_id
_entity_poly.type
_entity_poly.pdbx_seq_one_letter_code
_entity_poly.pdbx_strand_id
1 'polypeptide(L)'
;MIQDPFRSMIRSEGVLRYRDLPWRRTRDPYIIWLSEVMLQQTQVPRVETRMPAWLDRFPTVQALAQAAPSDVLDAWQGMGYNRRALALHRAAQCVVEDWDGELPRETHDLVALPGIGPATAQGIRSFAFDLPGVYLETNVRTVFLHHFFP
;
A
#
# COMPACT_ATOMS: atom_id res chain seq x y z
N MET A 1 7.59 33.34 -8.56
CA MET A 1 6.88 32.05 -8.64
C MET A 1 5.49 32.24 -8.04
N ILE A 2 4.46 32.14 -8.86
CA ILE A 2 3.08 32.17 -8.39
C ILE A 2 2.88 30.88 -7.58
N GLN A 3 2.75 30.99 -6.27
CA GLN A 3 2.37 29.84 -5.44
C GLN A 3 0.94 29.46 -5.86
N ASP A 4 0.78 28.24 -6.33
CA ASP A 4 -0.53 27.67 -6.63
C ASP A 4 -1.35 27.61 -5.30
N PRO A 5 -2.46 28.36 -5.18
CA PRO A 5 -3.25 28.40 -3.95
C PRO A 5 -3.75 27.03 -3.51
N PHE A 6 -4.08 26.15 -4.46
CA PHE A 6 -4.51 24.80 -4.18
C PHE A 6 -3.39 23.97 -3.54
N ARG A 7 -2.18 24.03 -4.06
CA ARG A 7 -1.02 23.33 -3.47
C ARG A 7 -0.72 23.80 -2.05
N SER A 8 -0.80 25.12 -1.83
CA SER A 8 -0.59 25.70 -0.50
C SER A 8 -1.65 25.24 0.49
N MET A 9 -2.92 25.22 0.09
CA MET A 9 -4.02 24.70 0.89
C MET A 9 -3.82 23.22 1.23
N ILE A 10 -3.54 22.37 0.25
CA ILE A 10 -3.32 20.93 0.46
C ILE A 10 -2.16 20.68 1.44
N ARG A 11 -1.07 21.44 1.33
CA ARG A 11 0.06 21.32 2.26
C ARG A 11 -0.32 21.71 3.68
N SER A 12 -1.02 22.81 3.85
CA SER A 12 -1.47 23.28 5.17
C SER A 12 -2.42 22.29 5.83
N GLU A 13 -3.43 21.82 5.09
CA GLU A 13 -4.37 20.81 5.58
C GLU A 13 -3.66 19.47 5.88
N GLY A 14 -2.70 19.08 5.06
CA GLY A 14 -1.90 17.88 5.26
C GLY A 14 -1.10 17.90 6.57
N VAL A 15 -0.54 19.06 6.93
CA VAL A 15 0.14 19.23 8.22
C VAL A 15 -0.85 19.18 9.39
N LEU A 16 -1.97 19.91 9.28
CA LEU A 16 -2.98 19.98 10.35
C LEU A 16 -3.65 18.63 10.62
N ARG A 17 -3.86 17.84 9.58
CA ARG A 17 -4.58 16.56 9.63
C ARG A 17 -3.66 15.34 9.57
N TYR A 18 -2.37 15.54 9.73
CA TYR A 18 -1.42 14.43 9.69
C TYR A 18 -1.73 13.40 10.78
N ARG A 19 -1.81 12.15 10.38
CA ARG A 19 -1.94 11.02 11.30
C ARG A 19 -0.65 10.24 11.33
N ASP A 20 -0.09 10.07 12.54
CA ASP A 20 1.11 9.28 12.74
C ASP A 20 0.75 7.78 12.77
N LEU A 21 0.80 7.16 11.60
CA LEU A 21 0.45 5.76 11.41
C LEU A 21 1.72 4.91 11.27
N PRO A 22 1.70 3.64 11.75
CA PRO A 22 2.91 2.80 11.75
C PRO A 22 3.60 2.69 10.38
N TRP A 23 2.83 2.53 9.31
CA TRP A 23 3.37 2.42 7.95
C TRP A 23 3.88 3.74 7.36
N ARG A 24 3.67 4.85 8.03
CA ARG A 24 4.24 6.16 7.68
C ARG A 24 5.61 6.43 8.31
N ARG A 25 6.04 5.56 9.24
CA ARG A 25 7.32 5.65 9.95
C ARG A 25 8.42 4.80 9.31
N THR A 26 8.13 4.15 8.20
CA THR A 26 9.06 3.24 7.52
C THR A 26 9.06 3.49 6.03
N ARG A 27 10.13 3.10 5.36
CA ARG A 27 10.25 3.01 3.91
C ARG A 27 10.47 1.59 3.43
N ASP A 28 10.30 0.58 4.30
CA ASP A 28 10.38 -0.81 3.91
C ASP A 28 9.30 -1.12 2.87
N PRO A 29 9.69 -1.51 1.64
CA PRO A 29 8.74 -1.75 0.55
C PRO A 29 7.71 -2.83 0.87
N TYR A 30 8.09 -3.86 1.62
CA TYR A 30 7.16 -4.91 2.02
C TYR A 30 6.08 -4.38 2.97
N ILE A 31 6.46 -3.62 3.99
CA ILE A 31 5.52 -3.04 4.95
C ILE A 31 4.59 -2.03 4.27
N ILE A 32 5.12 -1.19 3.39
CA ILE A 32 4.33 -0.22 2.64
C ILE A 32 3.36 -0.93 1.69
N TRP A 33 3.80 -1.93 0.95
CA TRP A 33 2.94 -2.73 0.09
C TRP A 33 1.82 -3.41 0.90
N LEU A 34 2.17 -4.05 2.02
CA LEU A 34 1.20 -4.65 2.93
C LEU A 34 0.15 -3.65 3.39
N SER A 35 0.56 -2.45 3.80
CA SER A 35 -0.35 -1.39 4.23
C SER A 35 -1.30 -0.96 3.11
N GLU A 36 -0.78 -0.78 1.90
CA GLU A 36 -1.60 -0.41 0.73
C GLU A 36 -2.68 -1.48 0.44
N VAL A 37 -2.32 -2.75 0.54
CA VAL A 37 -3.28 -3.85 0.32
C VAL A 37 -4.30 -3.94 1.47
N MET A 38 -3.86 -3.86 2.72
CA MET A 38 -4.75 -3.93 3.88
C MET A 38 -5.73 -2.77 3.95
N LEU A 39 -5.30 -1.56 3.56
CA LEU A 39 -6.13 -0.36 3.57
C LEU A 39 -7.18 -0.32 2.45
N GLN A 40 -7.06 -1.18 1.44
CA GLN A 40 -8.13 -1.34 0.45
C GLN A 40 -9.38 -1.90 1.14
N GLN A 41 -10.47 -1.10 1.19
CA GLN A 41 -11.77 -1.47 1.76
C GLN A 41 -11.72 -1.92 3.24
N THR A 42 -10.66 -1.57 3.98
CA THR A 42 -10.55 -1.83 5.42
C THR A 42 -10.17 -0.53 6.13
N GLN A 43 -10.87 -0.25 7.21
CA GLN A 43 -10.66 0.98 7.99
C GLN A 43 -9.31 0.97 8.72
N VAL A 44 -8.71 2.15 8.83
CA VAL A 44 -7.39 2.37 9.47
C VAL A 44 -7.26 1.70 10.85
N PRO A 45 -8.20 1.85 11.82
CA PRO A 45 -8.03 1.23 13.13
C PRO A 45 -7.90 -0.29 13.08
N ARG A 46 -8.58 -0.94 12.14
CA ARG A 46 -8.49 -2.39 11.97
C ARG A 46 -7.13 -2.80 11.41
N VAL A 47 -6.59 -2.03 10.48
CA VAL A 47 -5.25 -2.29 9.93
C VAL A 47 -4.18 -2.07 10.99
N GLU A 48 -4.28 -1.01 11.80
CA GLU A 48 -3.36 -0.78 12.93
C GLU A 48 -3.34 -1.95 13.92
N THR A 49 -4.49 -2.58 14.15
CA THR A 49 -4.59 -3.74 15.05
C THR A 49 -4.04 -5.01 14.41
N ARG A 50 -4.30 -5.22 13.12
CA ARG A 50 -4.00 -6.48 12.42
C ARG A 50 -2.57 -6.58 11.88
N MET A 51 -1.98 -5.47 11.47
CA MET A 51 -0.66 -5.45 10.86
C MET A 51 0.44 -6.00 11.77
N PRO A 52 0.52 -5.68 13.07
CA PRO A 52 1.54 -6.25 13.96
C PRO A 52 1.48 -7.78 14.02
N ALA A 53 0.30 -8.36 14.19
CA ALA A 53 0.12 -9.81 14.21
C ALA A 53 0.51 -10.49 12.88
N TRP A 54 0.23 -9.82 11.75
CA TRP A 54 0.67 -10.29 10.45
C TRP A 54 2.20 -10.29 10.34
N LEU A 55 2.84 -9.19 10.73
CA LEU A 55 4.30 -9.06 10.65
C LEU A 55 5.04 -9.98 11.64
N ASP A 56 4.41 -10.36 12.75
CA ASP A 56 4.95 -11.39 13.64
C ASP A 56 5.00 -12.76 12.95
N ARG A 57 4.00 -13.08 12.14
CA ARG A 57 3.96 -14.36 11.39
C ARG A 57 4.76 -14.30 10.09
N PHE A 58 4.69 -13.20 9.38
CA PHE A 58 5.32 -12.99 8.06
C PHE A 58 6.14 -11.69 8.07
N PRO A 59 7.30 -11.69 8.74
CA PRO A 59 8.10 -10.47 8.91
C PRO A 59 8.76 -9.96 7.61
N THR A 60 8.86 -10.82 6.60
CA THR A 60 9.50 -10.52 5.32
C THR A 60 8.68 -11.06 4.15
N VAL A 61 8.94 -10.55 2.96
CA VAL A 61 8.32 -11.08 1.74
C VAL A 61 8.67 -12.56 1.54
N GLN A 62 9.87 -12.99 1.91
CA GLN A 62 10.31 -14.38 1.85
C GLN A 62 9.48 -15.27 2.78
N ALA A 63 9.26 -14.83 4.02
CA ALA A 63 8.44 -15.55 4.98
C ALA A 63 7.00 -15.71 4.48
N LEU A 64 6.44 -14.66 3.90
CA LEU A 64 5.10 -14.71 3.30
C LEU A 64 5.07 -15.66 2.09
N ALA A 65 6.05 -15.60 1.20
CA ALA A 65 6.12 -16.46 0.01
C ALA A 65 6.18 -17.95 0.35
N GLN A 66 6.90 -18.30 1.43
CA GLN A 66 7.06 -19.67 1.90
C GLN A 66 5.89 -20.22 2.69
N ALA A 67 4.97 -19.36 3.15
CA ALA A 67 3.84 -19.76 3.96
C ALA A 67 2.85 -20.64 3.18
N ALA A 68 2.14 -21.53 3.88
CA ALA A 68 1.02 -22.23 3.27
C ALA A 68 -0.16 -21.26 3.03
N PRO A 69 -0.93 -21.42 1.94
CA PRO A 69 -2.10 -20.56 1.69
C PRO A 69 -3.10 -20.56 2.85
N SER A 70 -3.26 -21.67 3.56
CA SER A 70 -4.12 -21.79 4.73
C SER A 70 -3.65 -20.87 5.89
N ASP A 71 -2.34 -20.77 6.10
CA ASP A 71 -1.77 -19.89 7.14
C ASP A 71 -1.97 -18.41 6.80
N VAL A 72 -1.85 -18.07 5.52
CA VAL A 72 -2.09 -16.72 5.01
C VAL A 72 -3.56 -16.32 5.22
N LEU A 73 -4.49 -17.20 4.88
CA LEU A 73 -5.93 -16.98 5.09
C LEU A 73 -6.27 -16.87 6.58
N ASP A 74 -5.68 -17.70 7.40
CA ASP A 74 -5.86 -17.64 8.86
C ASP A 74 -5.41 -16.29 9.44
N ALA A 75 -4.24 -15.82 9.03
CA ALA A 75 -3.74 -14.51 9.44
C ALA A 75 -4.58 -13.34 8.93
N TRP A 76 -5.31 -13.52 7.82
CA TRP A 76 -6.17 -12.50 7.21
C TRP A 76 -7.59 -12.47 7.80
N GLN A 77 -7.95 -13.40 8.69
CA GLN A 77 -9.30 -13.47 9.25
C GLN A 77 -9.76 -12.14 9.83
N GLY A 78 -11.02 -11.77 9.55
CA GLY A 78 -11.61 -10.52 10.00
C GLY A 78 -11.29 -9.29 9.16
N MET A 79 -10.47 -9.42 8.11
CA MET A 79 -10.18 -8.33 7.17
C MET A 79 -11.18 -8.27 6.00
N GLY A 80 -11.83 -9.39 5.68
CA GLY A 80 -12.72 -9.51 4.53
C GLY A 80 -12.00 -9.55 3.19
N TYR A 81 -12.75 -9.91 2.13
CA TYR A 81 -12.19 -9.97 0.77
C TYR A 81 -10.91 -10.82 0.69
N ASN A 82 -11.01 -12.09 1.05
CA ASN A 82 -9.87 -13.03 1.20
C ASN A 82 -9.02 -13.18 -0.05
N ARG A 83 -9.58 -12.89 -1.24
CA ARG A 83 -8.78 -12.87 -2.49
C ARG A 83 -7.61 -11.90 -2.46
N ARG A 84 -7.69 -10.83 -1.65
CA ARG A 84 -6.57 -9.90 -1.45
C ARG A 84 -5.38 -10.59 -0.78
N ALA A 85 -5.65 -11.40 0.23
CA ALA A 85 -4.62 -12.17 0.93
C ALA A 85 -3.95 -13.19 0.00
N LEU A 86 -4.74 -13.90 -0.80
CA LEU A 86 -4.22 -14.86 -1.76
C LEU A 86 -3.42 -14.19 -2.88
N ALA A 87 -3.88 -13.04 -3.38
CA ALA A 87 -3.15 -12.28 -4.37
C ALA A 87 -1.82 -11.75 -3.81
N LEU A 88 -1.82 -11.23 -2.57
CA LEU A 88 -0.62 -10.78 -1.86
C LEU A 88 0.39 -11.94 -1.70
N HIS A 89 -0.07 -13.12 -1.31
CA HIS A 89 0.76 -14.32 -1.18
C HIS A 89 1.38 -14.73 -2.52
N ARG A 90 0.59 -14.81 -3.58
CA ARG A 90 1.08 -15.14 -4.93
C ARG A 90 2.07 -14.09 -5.45
N ALA A 91 1.79 -12.81 -5.21
CA ALA A 91 2.72 -11.75 -5.58
C ALA A 91 4.04 -11.84 -4.81
N ALA A 92 4.00 -12.21 -3.52
CA ALA A 92 5.22 -12.45 -2.74
C ALA A 92 6.05 -13.58 -3.32
N GLN A 93 5.42 -14.65 -3.79
CA GLN A 93 6.11 -15.74 -4.50
C GLN A 93 6.79 -15.24 -5.78
N CYS A 94 6.08 -14.47 -6.60
CA CYS A 94 6.66 -13.86 -7.81
C CYS A 94 7.85 -12.94 -7.47
N VAL A 95 7.74 -12.13 -6.42
CA VAL A 95 8.84 -11.24 -5.99
C VAL A 95 10.07 -12.02 -5.59
N VAL A 96 9.90 -13.15 -4.88
CA VAL A 96 11.02 -14.00 -4.50
C VAL A 96 11.63 -14.72 -5.71
N GLU A 97 10.79 -15.23 -6.61
CA GLU A 97 11.24 -16.02 -7.77
C GLU A 97 11.87 -15.15 -8.87
N ASP A 98 11.24 -14.04 -9.20
CA ASP A 98 11.60 -13.23 -10.37
C ASP A 98 12.42 -11.98 -10.03
N TRP A 99 12.37 -11.51 -8.77
CA TRP A 99 12.97 -10.26 -8.32
C TRP A 99 13.91 -10.41 -7.11
N ASP A 100 14.36 -11.63 -6.85
CA ASP A 100 15.32 -11.93 -5.78
C ASP A 100 14.86 -11.43 -4.38
N GLY A 101 13.55 -11.41 -4.16
CA GLY A 101 12.95 -10.96 -2.90
C GLY A 101 12.86 -9.44 -2.74
N GLU A 102 13.18 -8.66 -3.76
CA GLU A 102 13.06 -7.20 -3.75
C GLU A 102 11.93 -6.75 -4.68
N LEU A 103 11.05 -5.87 -4.18
CA LEU A 103 9.98 -5.32 -5.00
C LEU A 103 10.55 -4.52 -6.18
N PRO A 104 10.02 -4.71 -7.40
CA PRO A 104 10.41 -3.89 -8.53
C PRO A 104 10.03 -2.42 -8.33
N ARG A 105 10.70 -1.51 -9.03
CA ARG A 105 10.49 -0.07 -8.90
C ARG A 105 9.68 0.53 -10.05
N GLU A 106 9.64 -0.14 -11.19
CA GLU A 106 8.94 0.35 -12.36
C GLU A 106 7.44 0.02 -12.28
N THR A 107 6.62 0.97 -12.74
CA THR A 107 5.16 0.83 -12.68
C THR A 107 4.67 -0.43 -13.38
N HIS A 108 5.18 -0.71 -14.58
CA HIS A 108 4.72 -1.86 -15.36
C HIS A 108 5.08 -3.19 -14.70
N ASP A 109 6.20 -3.28 -14.01
CA ASP A 109 6.61 -4.48 -13.27
C ASP A 109 5.76 -4.67 -12.01
N LEU A 110 5.47 -3.59 -11.30
CA LEU A 110 4.60 -3.63 -10.12
C LEU A 110 3.17 -4.06 -10.47
N VAL A 111 2.57 -3.49 -11.53
CA VAL A 111 1.19 -3.85 -11.92
C VAL A 111 1.09 -5.23 -12.55
N ALA A 112 2.19 -5.82 -12.96
CA ALA A 112 2.23 -7.21 -13.40
C ALA A 112 2.10 -8.20 -12.23
N LEU A 113 2.39 -7.78 -11.00
CA LEU A 113 2.24 -8.61 -9.81
C LEU A 113 0.75 -8.79 -9.44
N PRO A 114 0.36 -10.00 -9.01
CA PRO A 114 -1.02 -10.24 -8.58
C PRO A 114 -1.51 -9.26 -7.51
N GLY A 115 -2.68 -8.68 -7.73
CA GLY A 115 -3.33 -7.78 -6.78
C GLY A 115 -2.76 -6.36 -6.68
N ILE A 116 -1.74 -6.02 -7.46
CA ILE A 116 -1.21 -4.66 -7.52
C ILE A 116 -1.81 -3.92 -8.71
N GLY A 117 -2.74 -3.01 -8.41
CA GLY A 117 -3.29 -2.08 -9.39
C GLY A 117 -2.46 -0.80 -9.54
N PRO A 118 -2.86 0.09 -10.48
CA PRO A 118 -2.13 1.34 -10.72
C PRO A 118 -1.97 2.21 -9.48
N ALA A 119 -3.00 2.37 -8.65
CA ALA A 119 -2.93 3.18 -7.43
C ALA A 119 -1.96 2.58 -6.40
N THR A 120 -2.04 1.27 -6.16
CA THR A 120 -1.12 0.58 -5.24
C THR A 120 0.33 0.67 -5.72
N ALA A 121 0.57 0.51 -7.02
CA ALA A 121 1.90 0.67 -7.62
C ALA A 121 2.47 2.08 -7.37
N GLN A 122 1.67 3.13 -7.55
CA GLN A 122 2.12 4.50 -7.30
C GLN A 122 2.35 4.76 -5.80
N GLY A 123 1.54 4.18 -4.91
CA GLY A 123 1.76 4.23 -3.48
C GLY A 123 3.12 3.62 -3.08
N ILE A 124 3.42 2.42 -3.57
CA ILE A 124 4.71 1.76 -3.34
C ILE A 124 5.86 2.62 -3.86
N ARG A 125 5.77 3.10 -5.09
CA ARG A 125 6.81 3.94 -5.71
C ARG A 125 7.08 5.20 -4.90
N SER A 126 6.03 5.89 -4.50
CA SER A 126 6.14 7.17 -3.78
C SER A 126 6.60 6.97 -2.33
N PHE A 127 6.00 6.05 -1.61
CA PHE A 127 6.22 5.91 -0.16
C PHE A 127 7.43 5.05 0.19
N ALA A 128 7.75 4.03 -0.61
CA ALA A 128 8.90 3.18 -0.36
C ALA A 128 10.17 3.67 -1.07
N PHE A 129 10.05 4.09 -2.33
CA PHE A 129 11.20 4.39 -3.17
C PHE A 129 11.43 5.88 -3.41
N ASP A 130 10.56 6.74 -2.90
CA ASP A 130 10.62 8.20 -3.11
C ASP A 130 10.67 8.58 -4.61
N LEU A 131 9.96 7.80 -5.43
CA LEU A 131 9.86 8.03 -6.87
C LEU A 131 8.60 8.84 -7.20
N PRO A 132 8.66 9.73 -8.18
CA PRO A 132 7.49 10.50 -8.59
C PRO A 132 6.44 9.58 -9.22
N GLY A 133 5.16 9.95 -9.01
CA GLY A 133 4.05 9.20 -9.58
C GLY A 133 2.74 9.95 -9.43
N VAL A 134 1.71 9.44 -10.09
CA VAL A 134 0.36 9.98 -10.01
C VAL A 134 -0.49 9.02 -9.16
N TYR A 135 -0.70 9.39 -7.92
CA TYR A 135 -1.51 8.63 -6.97
C TYR A 135 -2.96 9.10 -7.03
N LEU A 136 -3.77 8.45 -7.84
CA LEU A 136 -5.19 8.76 -8.04
C LEU A 136 -6.08 7.66 -7.47
N GLU A 137 -6.30 7.73 -6.17
CA GLU A 137 -7.32 6.91 -5.51
C GLU A 137 -8.62 7.71 -5.32
N THR A 138 -9.67 7.07 -4.81
CA THR A 138 -11.03 7.64 -4.72
C THR A 138 -11.08 8.98 -3.99
N ASN A 139 -10.41 9.11 -2.84
CA ASN A 139 -10.43 10.33 -2.05
C ASN A 139 -9.67 11.48 -2.73
N VAL A 140 -8.53 11.19 -3.35
CA VAL A 140 -7.77 12.16 -4.14
C VAL A 140 -8.64 12.68 -5.29
N ARG A 141 -9.30 11.78 -6.02
CA ARG A 141 -10.22 12.15 -7.09
C ARG A 141 -11.35 13.05 -6.59
N THR A 142 -11.95 12.72 -5.45
CA THR A 142 -13.03 13.52 -4.83
C THR A 142 -12.56 14.93 -4.52
N VAL A 143 -11.36 15.10 -3.97
CA VAL A 143 -10.80 16.42 -3.68
C VAL A 143 -10.63 17.25 -4.96
N PHE A 144 -10.07 16.66 -6.01
CA PHE A 144 -9.92 17.36 -7.28
C PHE A 144 -11.26 17.73 -7.92
N LEU A 145 -12.23 16.83 -7.91
CA LEU A 145 -13.57 17.12 -8.44
C LEU A 145 -14.22 18.25 -7.68
N HIS A 146 -14.13 18.27 -6.36
CA HIS A 146 -14.71 19.33 -5.53
C HIS A 146 -14.10 20.71 -5.82
N HIS A 147 -12.79 20.79 -6.02
CA HIS A 147 -12.10 22.07 -6.18
C HIS A 147 -12.07 22.62 -7.60
N PHE A 148 -12.07 21.76 -8.61
CA PHE A 148 -11.92 22.18 -10.01
C PHE A 148 -13.18 22.00 -10.87
N PHE A 149 -14.15 21.23 -10.38
CA PHE A 149 -15.39 20.93 -11.10
C PHE A 149 -16.60 21.03 -10.14
N PRO A 150 -16.88 22.22 -9.59
CA PRO A 150 -17.98 22.45 -8.65
C PRO A 150 -19.35 22.27 -9.28
#